data_cf00b5b13ef6d088f0d623b7f31827ff
#
_entry.id   cf00b5b13ef6d088f0d623b7f31827ff
#
_cell.length_a   1.000
_cell.length_b   1.000
_cell.length_c   1.000
_cell.angle_alpha   90.00
_cell.angle_beta   90.00
_cell.angle_gamma   90.00
#
_symmetry.space_group_name_H-M   'P 1'
#
loop_
_entity.id
_entity.type
_entity.pdbx_description
1 polymer ?
#
loop_
_entity_poly.entity_id
_entity_poly.type
_entity_poly.pdbx_seq_one_letter_code
_entity_poly.pdbx_strand_id
1 'polypeptide(L)'
;MLFLSMYSGGEIQTGRLISSLDDVPRAAYYFFDVTPRQLLNIEGLGLAEGYRAKLGRFRYGPGVNKVDWALKEPIPWKADICKKAGAVHLGNSLEEINTSIRQVGMGKMFTSPYIILAQQSIFDPSRAPAGRHTAWAYCHVPNGTSEDVTDRIEDKIERYAPGFREVILARHSMSAQAMEIYNPNYVGGDINGGVQDIFQLYTRPIISLFPYRTSVKNIYICSSSTPPGGGVHGLCGYYAARDLCK
;
A
#
# COMPACT_ATOMS: atom_id res chain seq x y z
N MET A 1 14.42 -2.26 -10.31
CA MET A 1 13.80 -1.30 -11.26
C MET A 1 14.66 -0.07 -11.50
N LEU A 2 15.17 0.62 -10.47
CA LEU A 2 16.03 1.80 -10.61
C LEU A 2 17.23 1.56 -11.55
N PHE A 3 17.96 0.46 -11.38
CA PHE A 3 19.10 0.10 -12.23
C PHE A 3 18.72 -0.08 -13.71
N LEU A 4 17.58 -0.71 -14.03
CA LEU A 4 17.15 -0.89 -15.42
C LEU A 4 16.80 0.44 -16.10
N SER A 5 16.21 1.41 -15.39
CA SER A 5 15.93 2.72 -15.91
C SER A 5 17.22 3.49 -16.24
N MET A 6 18.22 3.44 -15.35
CA MET A 6 19.52 4.08 -15.59
C MET A 6 20.30 3.42 -16.76
N TYR A 7 20.24 2.09 -16.87
CA TYR A 7 20.84 1.36 -17.98
C TYR A 7 20.24 1.73 -19.36
N SER A 8 18.97 2.15 -19.35
CA SER A 8 18.27 2.61 -20.57
C SER A 8 18.40 4.12 -20.80
N GLY A 9 19.32 4.80 -20.11
CA GLY A 9 19.54 6.26 -20.23
C GLY A 9 18.52 7.11 -19.50
N GLY A 10 17.76 6.51 -18.57
CA GLY A 10 16.80 7.25 -17.72
C GLY A 10 17.50 8.02 -16.60
N GLU A 11 16.94 9.16 -16.24
CA GLU A 11 17.33 9.96 -15.07
C GLU A 11 16.34 9.80 -13.94
N ILE A 12 16.82 9.76 -12.69
CA ILE A 12 16.00 9.67 -11.49
C ILE A 12 16.25 10.91 -10.64
N GLN A 13 15.18 11.67 -10.40
CA GLN A 13 15.19 12.82 -9.51
C GLN A 13 14.38 12.51 -8.26
N THR A 14 14.99 12.62 -7.09
CA THR A 14 14.37 12.41 -5.79
C THR A 14 14.24 13.72 -5.03
N GLY A 15 13.41 13.73 -3.97
CA GLY A 15 13.26 14.92 -3.10
C GLY A 15 12.50 16.07 -3.75
N ARG A 16 11.80 15.84 -4.87
CA ARG A 16 11.04 16.85 -5.59
C ARG A 16 9.55 16.49 -5.61
N LEU A 17 8.75 17.30 -4.96
CA LEU A 17 7.29 17.19 -5.05
C LEU A 17 6.85 17.81 -6.39
N ILE A 18 5.99 17.10 -7.12
CA ILE A 18 5.38 17.58 -8.35
C ILE A 18 3.96 18.04 -8.03
N SER A 19 3.71 19.33 -8.07
CA SER A 19 2.41 19.96 -7.82
C SER A 19 1.80 20.58 -9.08
N SER A 20 2.60 20.79 -10.12
CA SER A 20 2.17 21.30 -11.41
C SER A 20 2.84 20.55 -12.55
N LEU A 21 2.22 20.54 -13.73
CA LEU A 21 2.84 20.02 -14.95
C LEU A 21 4.10 20.85 -15.33
N ASP A 22 4.18 22.11 -14.91
CA ASP A 22 5.34 22.97 -15.11
C ASP A 22 6.55 22.57 -14.27
N ASP A 23 6.36 21.74 -13.24
CA ASP A 23 7.45 21.20 -12.41
C ASP A 23 8.27 20.12 -13.13
N VAL A 24 7.77 19.58 -14.24
CA VAL A 24 8.45 18.52 -15.00
C VAL A 24 8.88 19.01 -16.38
N PRO A 25 9.99 18.47 -16.95
CA PRO A 25 10.41 18.81 -18.29
C PRO A 25 9.33 18.53 -19.34
N ARG A 26 9.34 19.31 -20.43
CA ARG A 26 8.48 19.00 -21.59
C ARG A 26 8.83 17.64 -22.17
N ALA A 27 7.82 16.79 -22.32
CA ALA A 27 7.97 15.43 -22.82
C ALA A 27 6.86 15.10 -23.84
N ALA A 28 7.11 14.10 -24.68
CA ALA A 28 6.11 13.59 -25.59
C ALA A 28 4.93 12.97 -24.86
N TYR A 29 5.21 12.28 -23.73
CA TYR A 29 4.22 11.58 -22.90
C TYR A 29 4.57 11.69 -21.42
N TYR A 30 3.53 11.71 -20.58
CA TYR A 30 3.63 11.74 -19.13
C TYR A 30 2.88 10.55 -18.54
N PHE A 31 3.55 9.79 -17.68
CA PHE A 31 2.97 8.65 -16.95
C PHE A 31 2.97 8.95 -15.46
N PHE A 32 1.80 9.08 -14.89
CA PHE A 32 1.62 9.39 -13.47
C PHE A 32 1.33 8.11 -12.68
N ASP A 33 2.29 7.67 -11.86
CA ASP A 33 2.10 6.60 -10.87
C ASP A 33 1.58 7.18 -9.55
N VAL A 34 0.40 7.79 -9.64
CA VAL A 34 -0.29 8.42 -8.50
C VAL A 34 -1.76 7.98 -8.47
N THR A 35 -2.39 8.09 -7.30
CA THR A 35 -3.83 7.82 -7.18
C THR A 35 -4.67 8.93 -7.80
N PRO A 36 -5.96 8.69 -8.12
CA PRO A 36 -6.85 9.69 -8.72
C PRO A 36 -6.90 11.01 -7.95
N ARG A 37 -6.92 10.99 -6.60
CA ARG A 37 -6.91 12.21 -5.78
C ARG A 37 -5.62 13.02 -5.99
N GLN A 38 -4.49 12.36 -6.04
CA GLN A 38 -3.21 13.03 -6.25
C GLN A 38 -3.10 13.57 -7.68
N LEU A 39 -3.58 12.83 -8.67
CA LEU A 39 -3.62 13.34 -10.04
C LEU A 39 -4.48 14.60 -10.16
N LEU A 40 -5.62 14.66 -9.47
CA LEU A 40 -6.49 15.83 -9.46
C LEU A 40 -5.88 17.07 -8.79
N ASN A 41 -4.90 16.88 -7.90
CA ASN A 41 -4.18 17.93 -7.20
C ASN A 41 -3.01 18.51 -8.01
N ILE A 42 -2.62 17.89 -9.14
CA ILE A 42 -1.57 18.41 -10.00
C ILE A 42 -2.19 19.47 -10.92
N GLU A 43 -1.65 20.68 -10.84
CA GLU A 43 -2.08 21.80 -11.66
C GLU A 43 -1.59 21.69 -13.11
N GLY A 44 -2.22 22.39 -14.04
CA GLY A 44 -1.76 22.50 -15.43
C GLY A 44 -1.99 21.26 -16.31
N LEU A 45 -2.56 20.17 -15.80
CA LEU A 45 -2.78 18.95 -16.59
C LEU A 45 -3.81 19.11 -17.72
N GLY A 46 -4.68 20.13 -17.69
CA GLY A 46 -5.71 20.33 -18.70
C GLY A 46 -6.78 19.24 -18.79
N LEU A 47 -7.01 18.50 -17.71
CA LEU A 47 -8.01 17.43 -17.66
C LEU A 47 -9.43 17.99 -17.85
N ALA A 48 -10.21 17.40 -18.77
CA ALA A 48 -11.60 17.78 -19.00
C ALA A 48 -12.43 17.66 -17.73
N GLU A 49 -13.36 18.59 -17.49
CA GLU A 49 -14.18 18.64 -16.28
C GLU A 49 -14.95 17.34 -16.04
N GLY A 50 -15.56 16.76 -17.08
CA GLY A 50 -16.26 15.48 -16.98
C GLY A 50 -15.35 14.30 -16.57
N TYR A 51 -14.06 14.33 -16.95
CA TYR A 51 -13.08 13.34 -16.53
C TYR A 51 -12.69 13.57 -15.06
N ARG A 52 -12.43 14.82 -14.67
CA ARG A 52 -12.15 15.20 -13.27
C ARG A 52 -13.29 14.77 -12.33
N ALA A 53 -14.54 15.03 -12.73
CA ALA A 53 -15.71 14.64 -11.95
C ALA A 53 -15.82 13.11 -11.78
N LYS A 54 -15.45 12.31 -12.81
CA LYS A 54 -15.41 10.85 -12.72
C LYS A 54 -14.31 10.37 -11.78
N LEU A 55 -13.09 10.93 -11.88
CA LEU A 55 -11.98 10.62 -10.97
C LEU A 55 -12.30 10.99 -9.51
N GLY A 56 -13.01 12.11 -9.28
CA GLY A 56 -13.43 12.55 -7.95
C GLY A 56 -14.40 11.59 -7.25
N ARG A 57 -15.03 10.68 -7.98
CA ARG A 57 -15.90 9.62 -7.42
C ARG A 57 -15.15 8.35 -7.04
N PHE A 58 -13.84 8.30 -7.28
CA PHE A 58 -13.02 7.15 -6.93
C PHE A 58 -12.97 6.95 -5.42
N ARG A 59 -13.23 5.72 -4.96
CA ARG A 59 -13.32 5.38 -3.55
C ARG A 59 -12.04 4.72 -3.07
N TYR A 60 -11.62 5.10 -1.87
CA TYR A 60 -10.47 4.50 -1.19
C TYR A 60 -10.94 3.43 -0.21
N GLY A 61 -10.08 2.43 0.00
CA GLY A 61 -10.32 1.30 0.87
C GLY A 61 -9.98 1.59 2.33
N PRO A 62 -10.01 0.56 3.17
CA PRO A 62 -9.51 0.65 4.54
C PRO A 62 -8.06 1.13 4.57
N GLY A 63 -7.72 1.87 5.62
CA GLY A 63 -6.34 2.16 5.94
C GLY A 63 -5.64 0.98 6.60
N VAL A 64 -4.34 1.12 6.86
CA VAL A 64 -3.57 0.16 7.65
C VAL A 64 -2.90 0.84 8.84
N ASN A 65 -2.79 0.11 9.95
CA ASN A 65 -1.81 0.39 10.99
C ASN A 65 -0.66 -0.58 10.81
N LYS A 66 0.54 -0.06 10.57
CA LYS A 66 1.77 -0.83 10.34
C LYS A 66 2.71 -0.69 11.52
N VAL A 67 3.33 -1.80 11.90
CA VAL A 67 4.38 -1.82 12.94
C VAL A 67 5.60 -2.55 12.39
N ASP A 68 6.76 -1.98 12.61
CA ASP A 68 8.07 -2.58 12.33
C ASP A 68 8.78 -2.81 13.67
N TRP A 69 9.42 -3.98 13.83
CA TRP A 69 10.20 -4.33 15.02
C TRP A 69 11.65 -4.68 14.68
N ALA A 70 12.56 -4.21 15.51
CA ALA A 70 13.89 -4.79 15.68
C ALA A 70 13.82 -5.79 16.85
N LEU A 71 14.30 -7.02 16.63
CA LEU A 71 14.17 -8.12 17.58
C LEU A 71 15.56 -8.66 17.96
N LYS A 72 15.74 -9.03 19.24
CA LYS A 72 16.99 -9.66 19.72
C LYS A 72 17.11 -11.12 19.31
N GLU A 73 15.97 -11.79 19.06
CA GLU A 73 15.83 -13.21 18.69
C GLU A 73 14.68 -13.37 17.69
N PRO A 74 14.55 -14.52 16.98
CA PRO A 74 13.37 -14.81 16.17
C PRO A 74 12.10 -14.81 17.00
N ILE A 75 10.96 -14.56 16.36
CA ILE A 75 9.65 -14.62 17.01
C ILE A 75 9.44 -16.03 17.63
N PRO A 76 9.14 -16.13 18.95
CA PRO A 76 9.06 -17.40 19.67
C PRO A 76 7.72 -18.14 19.43
N TRP A 77 7.43 -18.47 18.18
CA TRP A 77 6.18 -19.16 17.82
C TRP A 77 6.00 -20.49 18.56
N LYS A 78 4.78 -20.74 19.08
CA LYS A 78 4.37 -22.05 19.58
C LYS A 78 4.38 -23.12 18.49
N ALA A 79 3.91 -22.78 17.28
CA ALA A 79 3.85 -23.67 16.16
C ALA A 79 5.15 -23.66 15.36
N ASP A 80 5.82 -24.80 15.23
CA ASP A 80 7.11 -24.89 14.54
C ASP A 80 7.04 -24.52 13.06
N ILE A 81 5.88 -24.74 12.40
CA ILE A 81 5.68 -24.34 11.02
C ILE A 81 5.80 -22.83 10.83
N CYS A 82 5.38 -22.03 11.82
CA CYS A 82 5.47 -20.57 11.76
C CYS A 82 6.92 -20.08 11.86
N LYS A 83 7.80 -20.84 12.51
CA LYS A 83 9.25 -20.52 12.61
C LYS A 83 9.94 -20.59 11.24
N LYS A 84 9.33 -21.30 10.27
CA LYS A 84 9.85 -21.52 8.91
C LYS A 84 9.04 -20.77 7.84
N ALA A 85 8.09 -19.92 8.24
CA ALA A 85 7.24 -19.17 7.31
C ALA A 85 7.76 -17.73 7.16
N GLY A 86 7.87 -17.24 5.93
CA GLY A 86 8.23 -15.85 5.65
C GLY A 86 7.14 -14.87 6.03
N ALA A 87 5.87 -15.31 5.92
CA ALA A 87 4.70 -14.56 6.34
C ALA A 87 3.75 -15.47 7.14
N VAL A 88 3.13 -14.90 8.18
CA VAL A 88 2.14 -15.54 9.03
C VAL A 88 0.90 -14.66 9.10
N HIS A 89 -0.27 -15.27 8.87
CA HIS A 89 -1.56 -14.59 8.98
C HIS A 89 -2.24 -15.01 10.28
N LEU A 90 -2.61 -14.06 11.12
CA LEU A 90 -3.24 -14.29 12.43
C LEU A 90 -4.71 -13.89 12.37
N GLY A 91 -5.59 -14.86 12.16
CA GLY A 91 -7.03 -14.65 12.02
C GLY A 91 -7.90 -15.43 12.98
N ASN A 92 -7.37 -16.44 13.67
CA ASN A 92 -8.06 -17.35 14.58
C ASN A 92 -9.16 -18.20 13.90
N SER A 93 -10.28 -17.60 13.47
CA SER A 93 -11.36 -18.29 12.76
C SER A 93 -11.83 -17.47 11.56
N LEU A 94 -12.51 -18.14 10.60
CA LEU A 94 -13.12 -17.46 9.46
C LEU A 94 -14.13 -16.39 9.89
N GLU A 95 -14.89 -16.68 10.95
CA GLU A 95 -15.88 -15.76 11.50
C GLU A 95 -15.22 -14.51 12.09
N GLU A 96 -14.11 -14.66 12.82
CA GLU A 96 -13.35 -13.56 13.39
C GLU A 96 -12.74 -12.67 12.28
N ILE A 97 -12.17 -13.30 11.24
CA ILE A 97 -11.64 -12.60 10.07
C ILE A 97 -12.75 -11.79 9.39
N ASN A 98 -13.88 -12.42 9.06
CA ASN A 98 -15.00 -11.75 8.42
C ASN A 98 -15.58 -10.61 9.26
N THR A 99 -15.65 -10.80 10.58
CA THR A 99 -16.12 -9.77 11.50
C THR A 99 -15.19 -8.57 11.50
N SER A 100 -13.89 -8.80 11.60
CA SER A 100 -12.87 -7.74 11.54
C SER A 100 -12.96 -6.95 10.23
N ILE A 101 -12.97 -7.63 9.08
CA ILE A 101 -13.04 -7.00 7.76
C ILE A 101 -14.33 -6.18 7.61
N ARG A 102 -15.48 -6.73 8.06
CA ARG A 102 -16.77 -6.06 7.96
C ARG A 102 -16.84 -4.83 8.86
N GLN A 103 -16.34 -4.91 10.10
CA GLN A 103 -16.29 -3.75 11.02
C GLN A 103 -15.49 -2.61 10.41
N VAL A 104 -14.29 -2.90 9.92
CA VAL A 104 -13.42 -1.90 9.28
C VAL A 104 -14.07 -1.32 8.02
N GLY A 105 -14.69 -2.16 7.19
CA GLY A 105 -15.42 -1.72 5.99
C GLY A 105 -16.62 -0.80 6.30
N MET A 106 -17.19 -0.89 7.52
CA MET A 106 -18.22 0.02 8.03
C MET A 106 -17.65 1.27 8.72
N GLY A 107 -16.34 1.49 8.67
CA GLY A 107 -15.67 2.60 9.37
C GLY A 107 -15.59 2.40 10.90
N LYS A 108 -15.78 1.19 11.40
CA LYS A 108 -15.69 0.86 12.82
C LYS A 108 -14.40 0.13 13.13
N MET A 109 -13.81 0.44 14.30
CA MET A 109 -12.66 -0.30 14.77
C MET A 109 -13.05 -1.76 15.08
N PHE A 110 -12.15 -2.69 14.78
CA PHE A 110 -12.34 -4.12 15.03
C PHE A 110 -12.28 -4.45 16.52
N THR A 111 -12.91 -5.57 16.90
CA THR A 111 -12.77 -6.16 18.22
C THR A 111 -11.46 -6.96 18.34
N SER A 112 -11.09 -7.69 17.28
CA SER A 112 -9.83 -8.43 17.18
C SER A 112 -9.24 -8.22 15.77
N PRO A 113 -7.96 -7.80 15.64
CA PRO A 113 -7.37 -7.55 14.34
C PRO A 113 -7.13 -8.84 13.55
N TYR A 114 -7.37 -8.79 12.23
CA TYR A 114 -6.74 -9.72 11.31
C TYR A 114 -5.38 -9.17 10.93
N ILE A 115 -4.30 -9.90 11.24
CA ILE A 115 -2.93 -9.43 11.12
C ILE A 115 -2.21 -10.18 10.01
N ILE A 116 -1.48 -9.45 9.17
CA ILE A 116 -0.48 -9.99 8.24
C ILE A 116 0.88 -9.61 8.81
N LEU A 117 1.70 -10.64 9.14
CA LEU A 117 3.02 -10.49 9.72
C LEU A 117 4.08 -11.10 8.80
N ALA A 118 5.17 -10.39 8.57
CA ALA A 118 6.33 -10.91 7.85
C ALA A 118 7.57 -10.90 8.76
N GLN A 119 8.40 -11.94 8.62
CA GLN A 119 9.63 -12.15 9.36
C GLN A 119 10.79 -12.39 8.37
N GLN A 120 11.07 -11.36 7.59
CA GLN A 120 11.95 -11.42 6.42
C GLN A 120 13.39 -11.81 6.72
N SER A 121 13.91 -11.47 7.90
CA SER A 121 15.29 -11.76 8.28
C SER A 121 15.58 -13.25 8.48
N ILE A 122 14.55 -14.11 8.56
CA ILE A 122 14.74 -15.57 8.62
C ILE A 122 15.26 -16.08 7.27
N PHE A 123 14.86 -15.48 6.16
CA PHE A 123 15.23 -15.88 4.81
C PHE A 123 16.31 -14.99 4.20
N ASP A 124 16.39 -13.75 4.63
CA ASP A 124 17.39 -12.78 4.19
C ASP A 124 18.13 -12.19 5.41
N PRO A 125 19.23 -12.82 5.84
CA PRO A 125 20.02 -12.36 7.00
C PRO A 125 20.57 -10.94 6.82
N SER A 126 20.66 -10.42 5.58
CA SER A 126 21.14 -9.05 5.33
C SER A 126 20.19 -7.97 5.87
N ARG A 127 18.96 -8.35 6.25
CA ARG A 127 17.93 -7.45 6.79
C ARG A 127 18.12 -7.09 8.25
N ALA A 128 19.09 -7.69 8.94
CA ALA A 128 19.40 -7.39 10.34
C ALA A 128 20.90 -7.59 10.60
N PRO A 129 21.48 -6.95 11.64
CA PRO A 129 22.82 -7.28 12.10
C PRO A 129 22.91 -8.75 12.53
N ALA A 130 24.12 -9.32 12.53
CA ALA A 130 24.35 -10.70 12.93
C ALA A 130 23.73 -11.01 14.30
N GLY A 131 22.98 -12.09 14.40
CA GLY A 131 22.28 -12.50 15.63
C GLY A 131 21.09 -11.61 16.01
N ARG A 132 20.61 -10.76 15.10
CA ARG A 132 19.41 -9.93 15.26
C ARG A 132 18.39 -10.26 14.20
N HIS A 133 17.14 -9.85 14.44
CA HIS A 133 16.02 -10.10 13.52
C HIS A 133 15.19 -8.86 13.32
N THR A 134 14.47 -8.84 12.20
CA THR A 134 13.44 -7.84 11.91
C THR A 134 12.14 -8.52 11.54
N ALA A 135 11.06 -7.92 11.94
CA ALA A 135 9.71 -8.31 11.53
C ALA A 135 8.88 -7.05 11.33
N TRP A 136 7.82 -7.16 10.54
CA TRP A 136 6.79 -6.14 10.46
C TRP A 136 5.42 -6.79 10.39
N ALA A 137 4.42 -6.06 10.83
CA ALA A 137 3.04 -6.47 10.66
C ALA A 137 2.16 -5.27 10.31
N TYR A 138 1.00 -5.56 9.74
CA TYR A 138 -0.08 -4.61 9.66
C TYR A 138 -1.43 -5.28 9.86
N CYS A 139 -2.42 -4.49 10.21
CA CYS A 139 -3.84 -4.85 10.13
C CYS A 139 -4.61 -3.71 9.48
N HIS A 140 -5.76 -4.04 8.87
CA HIS A 140 -6.64 -3.03 8.34
C HIS A 140 -7.38 -2.31 9.48
N VAL A 141 -7.53 -1.00 9.30
CA VAL A 141 -8.22 -0.07 10.21
C VAL A 141 -9.16 0.83 9.40
N PRO A 142 -10.11 1.54 10.02
CA PRO A 142 -10.91 2.52 9.32
C PRO A 142 -10.04 3.54 8.57
N ASN A 143 -10.47 3.88 7.34
CA ASN A 143 -9.76 4.86 6.51
C ASN A 143 -9.57 6.19 7.26
N GLY A 144 -8.34 6.71 7.26
CA GLY A 144 -7.98 8.00 7.87
C GLY A 144 -7.91 8.02 9.39
N THR A 145 -8.04 6.88 10.09
CA THR A 145 -7.92 6.87 11.55
C THR A 145 -6.51 7.24 12.02
N SER A 146 -6.42 8.02 13.09
CA SER A 146 -5.18 8.33 13.80
C SER A 146 -4.91 7.35 14.94
N GLU A 147 -5.85 6.43 15.25
CA GLU A 147 -5.70 5.46 16.35
C GLU A 147 -4.55 4.51 16.06
N ASP A 148 -3.61 4.42 16.99
CA ASP A 148 -2.53 3.42 16.99
C ASP A 148 -3.02 2.15 17.68
N VAL A 149 -3.03 1.05 16.95
CA VAL A 149 -3.50 -0.25 17.45
C VAL A 149 -2.34 -1.23 17.68
N THR A 150 -1.11 -0.72 17.81
CA THR A 150 0.10 -1.53 18.00
C THR A 150 -0.04 -2.51 19.16
N ASP A 151 -0.55 -2.06 20.30
CA ASP A 151 -0.71 -2.92 21.48
C ASP A 151 -1.68 -4.08 21.19
N ARG A 152 -2.76 -3.85 20.44
CA ARG A 152 -3.71 -4.92 20.02
C ARG A 152 -3.06 -5.91 19.07
N ILE A 153 -2.17 -5.44 18.19
CA ILE A 153 -1.38 -6.31 17.29
C ILE A 153 -0.44 -7.18 18.14
N GLU A 154 0.32 -6.57 19.03
CA GLU A 154 1.26 -7.28 19.90
C GLU A 154 0.57 -8.25 20.86
N ASP A 155 -0.57 -7.89 21.45
CA ASP A 155 -1.40 -8.78 22.27
C ASP A 155 -1.81 -10.04 21.51
N LYS A 156 -2.19 -9.87 20.23
CA LYS A 156 -2.55 -11.01 19.41
C LYS A 156 -1.36 -11.87 19.05
N ILE A 157 -0.22 -11.29 18.73
CA ILE A 157 1.03 -12.04 18.47
C ILE A 157 1.46 -12.82 19.73
N GLU A 158 1.42 -12.19 20.90
CA GLU A 158 1.80 -12.79 22.18
C GLU A 158 1.00 -14.07 22.49
N ARG A 159 -0.28 -14.15 22.08
CA ARG A 159 -1.09 -15.39 22.27
C ARG A 159 -0.53 -16.59 21.51
N TYR A 160 0.06 -16.37 20.32
CA TYR A 160 0.62 -17.41 19.45
C TYR A 160 2.12 -17.58 19.59
N ALA A 161 2.80 -16.57 20.13
CA ALA A 161 4.23 -16.50 20.33
C ALA A 161 4.54 -15.90 21.71
N PRO A 162 4.29 -16.63 22.83
CA PRO A 162 4.56 -16.14 24.19
C PRO A 162 6.02 -15.73 24.36
N GLY A 163 6.23 -14.54 24.93
CA GLY A 163 7.55 -13.91 25.04
C GLY A 163 7.92 -13.03 23.84
N PHE A 164 7.00 -12.82 22.89
CA PHE A 164 7.26 -11.91 21.76
C PHE A 164 7.66 -10.51 22.22
N ARG A 165 6.95 -9.95 23.20
CA ARG A 165 7.27 -8.62 23.72
C ARG A 165 8.65 -8.54 24.37
N GLU A 166 9.11 -9.62 24.95
CA GLU A 166 10.43 -9.69 25.60
C GLU A 166 11.58 -9.65 24.56
N VAL A 167 11.34 -10.10 23.34
CA VAL A 167 12.35 -10.08 22.28
C VAL A 167 12.40 -8.76 21.52
N ILE A 168 11.50 -7.83 21.74
CA ILE A 168 11.46 -6.52 21.07
C ILE A 168 12.59 -5.63 21.62
N LEU A 169 13.46 -5.15 20.73
CA LEU A 169 14.51 -4.16 21.03
C LEU A 169 14.00 -2.73 20.75
N ALA A 170 13.29 -2.56 19.67
CA ALA A 170 12.70 -1.30 19.26
C ALA A 170 11.51 -1.55 18.34
N ARG A 171 10.58 -0.61 18.32
CA ARG A 171 9.43 -0.61 17.39
C ARG A 171 9.19 0.75 16.80
N HIS A 172 8.65 0.77 15.60
CA HIS A 172 8.12 1.96 14.94
C HIS A 172 6.73 1.66 14.41
N SER A 173 5.77 2.50 14.73
CA SER A 173 4.36 2.35 14.31
C SER A 173 3.94 3.51 13.42
N MET A 174 3.08 3.21 12.45
CA MET A 174 2.40 4.20 11.62
C MET A 174 0.92 3.90 11.57
N SER A 175 0.11 4.83 12.10
CA SER A 175 -1.35 4.81 11.92
C SER A 175 -1.74 5.06 10.47
N ALA A 176 -3.01 4.86 10.11
CA ALA A 176 -3.50 5.14 8.76
C ALA A 176 -3.26 6.61 8.36
N GLN A 177 -3.44 7.54 9.29
CA GLN A 177 -3.14 8.96 9.05
C GLN A 177 -1.65 9.19 8.84
N ALA A 178 -0.78 8.56 9.64
CA ALA A 178 0.67 8.67 9.48
C ALA A 178 1.15 8.08 8.14
N MET A 179 0.53 7.00 7.66
CA MET A 179 0.80 6.41 6.35
C MET A 179 0.51 7.40 5.22
N GLU A 180 -0.60 8.16 5.29
CA GLU A 180 -0.92 9.18 4.29
C GLU A 180 0.07 10.36 4.33
N ILE A 181 0.49 10.78 5.52
CA ILE A 181 1.53 11.83 5.66
C ILE A 181 2.86 11.36 5.06
N TYR A 182 3.23 10.08 5.30
CA TYR A 182 4.43 9.49 4.73
C TYR A 182 4.38 9.40 3.20
N ASN A 183 3.24 9.02 2.63
CA ASN A 183 3.03 8.95 1.19
C ASN A 183 1.59 9.37 0.85
N PRO A 184 1.39 10.54 0.23
CA PRO A 184 0.06 11.05 -0.11
C PRO A 184 -0.79 10.14 -1.02
N ASN A 185 -0.17 9.15 -1.68
CA ASN A 185 -0.91 8.14 -2.43
C ASN A 185 -1.63 7.12 -1.52
N TYR A 186 -1.23 7.00 -0.27
CA TYR A 186 -1.91 6.16 0.73
C TYR A 186 -3.08 6.92 1.37
N VAL A 187 -4.05 7.27 0.54
CA VAL A 187 -5.21 8.09 0.95
C VAL A 187 -5.97 7.45 2.10
N GLY A 188 -5.93 8.10 3.29
CA GLY A 188 -6.48 7.53 4.52
C GLY A 188 -5.79 6.24 4.97
N GLY A 189 -4.54 6.01 4.54
CA GLY A 189 -3.77 4.81 4.84
C GLY A 189 -4.06 3.62 3.92
N ASP A 190 -4.85 3.79 2.86
CA ASP A 190 -5.12 2.75 1.87
C ASP A 190 -3.86 2.44 1.04
N ILE A 191 -3.24 1.29 1.29
CA ILE A 191 -2.04 0.82 0.58
C ILE A 191 -2.35 0.13 -0.76
N ASN A 192 -3.63 -0.07 -1.10
CA ASN A 192 -4.04 -0.76 -2.34
C ASN A 192 -4.34 0.20 -3.50
N GLY A 193 -4.32 1.53 -3.23
CA GLY A 193 -4.65 2.54 -4.23
C GLY A 193 -6.10 2.51 -4.68
N GLY A 194 -7.02 2.22 -3.76
CA GLY A 194 -8.47 2.21 -3.97
C GLY A 194 -9.17 0.95 -3.47
N VAL A 195 -10.44 1.09 -3.09
CA VAL A 195 -11.25 -0.03 -2.61
C VAL A 195 -11.29 -1.15 -3.64
N GLN A 196 -11.16 -2.39 -3.16
CA GLN A 196 -11.16 -3.59 -4.01
C GLN A 196 -12.52 -4.33 -3.94
N ASP A 197 -13.62 -3.58 -4.02
CA ASP A 197 -14.93 -4.20 -4.17
C ASP A 197 -15.18 -4.58 -5.65
N ILE A 198 -16.17 -5.45 -5.85
CA ILE A 198 -16.49 -5.99 -7.18
C ILE A 198 -16.79 -4.90 -8.21
N PHE A 199 -17.33 -3.76 -7.78
CA PHE A 199 -17.66 -2.66 -8.70
C PHE A 199 -16.42 -1.91 -9.14
N GLN A 200 -15.54 -1.50 -8.20
CA GLN A 200 -14.38 -0.67 -8.54
C GLN A 200 -13.18 -1.49 -9.02
N LEU A 201 -13.09 -2.77 -8.64
CA LEU A 201 -12.00 -3.63 -9.11
C LEU A 201 -11.92 -3.68 -10.64
N TYR A 202 -13.06 -3.73 -11.31
CA TYR A 202 -13.14 -3.80 -12.77
C TYR A 202 -13.33 -2.45 -13.46
N THR A 203 -13.68 -1.40 -12.72
CA THR A 203 -14.01 -0.09 -13.29
C THR A 203 -13.02 1.01 -12.91
N ARG A 204 -11.87 0.66 -12.33
CA ARG A 204 -10.85 1.61 -11.91
C ARG A 204 -10.01 2.18 -13.05
N PRO A 205 -9.58 3.44 -13.02
CA PRO A 205 -9.99 4.48 -12.05
C PRO A 205 -11.36 5.08 -12.41
N ILE A 206 -11.82 4.83 -13.61
CA ILE A 206 -13.13 5.18 -14.17
C ILE A 206 -13.59 4.08 -15.13
N ILE A 207 -14.88 3.99 -15.42
CA ILE A 207 -15.41 3.09 -16.47
C ILE A 207 -14.85 3.55 -17.81
N SER A 208 -13.97 2.74 -18.43
CA SER A 208 -13.33 3.03 -19.69
C SER A 208 -12.79 1.75 -20.34
N LEU A 209 -12.83 1.69 -21.68
CA LEU A 209 -12.11 0.67 -22.45
C LEU A 209 -10.58 0.89 -22.44
N PHE A 210 -10.14 2.10 -22.13
CA PHE A 210 -8.74 2.51 -22.06
C PHE A 210 -8.46 3.14 -20.69
N PRO A 211 -8.44 2.35 -19.61
CA PRO A 211 -8.42 2.88 -18.24
C PRO A 211 -7.13 3.62 -17.86
N TYR A 212 -6.08 3.49 -18.66
CA TYR A 212 -4.80 4.17 -18.44
C TYR A 212 -4.74 5.57 -19.05
N ARG A 213 -5.59 5.85 -20.05
CA ARG A 213 -5.67 7.15 -20.73
C ARG A 213 -6.45 8.14 -19.91
N THR A 214 -5.94 9.37 -19.84
CA THR A 214 -6.72 10.49 -19.32
C THR A 214 -7.53 11.16 -20.45
N SER A 215 -8.20 12.27 -20.15
CA SER A 215 -8.84 13.10 -21.16
C SER A 215 -7.84 13.92 -22.00
N VAL A 216 -6.55 13.89 -21.64
CA VAL A 216 -5.46 14.55 -22.36
C VAL A 216 -4.63 13.50 -23.08
N LYS A 217 -4.42 13.67 -24.39
CA LYS A 217 -3.88 12.65 -25.30
C LYS A 217 -2.52 12.08 -24.87
N ASN A 218 -1.67 12.87 -24.26
CA ASN A 218 -0.32 12.48 -23.87
C ASN A 218 -0.12 12.30 -22.37
N ILE A 219 -1.20 12.24 -21.59
CA ILE A 219 -1.15 12.03 -20.13
C ILE A 219 -1.82 10.71 -19.77
N TYR A 220 -1.09 9.85 -19.08
CA TYR A 220 -1.50 8.52 -18.66
C TYR A 220 -1.43 8.38 -17.13
N ILE A 221 -2.31 7.54 -16.58
CA ILE A 221 -2.23 7.08 -15.19
C ILE A 221 -1.83 5.61 -15.19
N CYS A 222 -0.85 5.24 -14.35
CA CYS A 222 -0.28 3.89 -14.35
C CYS A 222 -0.11 3.29 -12.94
N SER A 223 -0.77 3.88 -11.95
CA SER A 223 -0.71 3.42 -10.56
C SER A 223 -1.59 2.19 -10.29
N SER A 224 -1.51 1.67 -9.08
CA SER A 224 -2.40 0.61 -8.55
C SER A 224 -3.88 0.99 -8.58
N SER A 225 -4.21 2.28 -8.79
CA SER A 225 -5.58 2.73 -9.05
C SER A 225 -6.09 2.39 -10.46
N THR A 226 -5.27 1.78 -11.32
CA THR A 226 -5.63 1.25 -12.64
C THR A 226 -5.63 -0.28 -12.64
N PRO A 227 -6.25 -0.97 -13.62
CA PRO A 227 -6.14 -2.43 -13.72
C PRO A 227 -4.68 -2.91 -13.84
N PRO A 228 -4.34 -4.08 -13.27
CA PRO A 228 -5.19 -5.01 -12.53
C PRO A 228 -5.38 -4.65 -11.07
N GLY A 229 -4.89 -3.53 -10.58
CA GLY A 229 -5.01 -3.10 -9.20
C GLY A 229 -3.71 -3.23 -8.40
N GLY A 230 -3.83 -3.23 -7.08
CA GLY A 230 -2.69 -3.34 -6.16
C GLY A 230 -1.98 -4.68 -6.25
N GLY A 231 -0.67 -4.65 -6.05
CA GLY A 231 0.22 -5.80 -6.06
C GLY A 231 1.62 -5.45 -6.55
N VAL A 232 2.61 -6.28 -6.19
CA VAL A 232 4.01 -6.09 -6.61
C VAL A 232 4.25 -6.81 -7.95
N HIS A 233 3.72 -6.29 -9.04
CA HIS A 233 3.76 -6.94 -10.36
C HIS A 233 4.13 -6.02 -11.53
N GLY A 234 4.13 -4.69 -11.35
CA GLY A 234 4.45 -3.72 -12.42
C GLY A 234 3.46 -3.68 -13.59
N LEU A 235 2.35 -4.43 -13.54
CA LEU A 235 1.44 -4.59 -14.68
C LEU A 235 0.68 -3.30 -15.04
N CYS A 236 0.39 -2.43 -14.07
CA CYS A 236 -0.27 -1.16 -14.33
C CYS A 236 0.59 -0.29 -15.27
N GLY A 237 1.88 -0.16 -14.99
CA GLY A 237 2.83 0.54 -15.86
C GLY A 237 3.03 -0.15 -17.20
N TYR A 238 3.16 -1.48 -17.21
CA TYR A 238 3.30 -2.26 -18.43
C TYR A 238 2.11 -2.06 -19.38
N TYR A 239 0.88 -2.17 -18.88
CA TYR A 239 -0.30 -2.02 -19.72
C TYR A 239 -0.52 -0.57 -20.16
N ALA A 240 -0.19 0.43 -19.33
CA ALA A 240 -0.24 1.83 -19.73
C ALA A 240 0.74 2.12 -20.89
N ALA A 241 1.99 1.62 -20.81
CA ALA A 241 2.98 1.75 -21.87
C ALA A 241 2.57 0.99 -23.14
N ARG A 242 2.04 -0.24 -23.01
CA ARG A 242 1.55 -1.03 -24.14
C ARG A 242 0.36 -0.37 -24.87
N ASP A 243 -0.49 0.33 -24.12
CA ASP A 243 -1.63 1.06 -24.70
C ASP A 243 -1.18 2.25 -25.57
N LEU A 244 -0.02 2.85 -25.24
CA LEU A 244 0.59 3.89 -26.06
C LEU A 244 1.09 3.35 -27.42
N CYS A 245 1.58 2.09 -27.45
CA CYS A 245 2.20 1.49 -28.64
C CYS A 245 1.17 0.91 -29.65
N LYS A 246 -0.14 1.03 -29.37
CA LYS A 246 -1.23 0.62 -30.24
C LYS A 246 -1.76 1.78 -31.07
#